data_e07e42a1d0766f40d7c914ebd4def3fe
#
_entry.id   e07e42a1d0766f40d7c914ebd4def3fe
#
_cell.length_a   1.000
_cell.length_b   1.000
_cell.length_c   1.000
_cell.angle_alpha   90.00
_cell.angle_beta   90.00
_cell.angle_gamma   90.00
#
_symmetry.space_group_name_H-M   'P 1'
#
loop_
_entity.id
_entity.type
_entity.pdbx_description
1 polymer ?
#
loop_
_entity_poly.entity_id
_entity_poly.type
_entity_poly.pdbx_seq_one_letter_code
_entity_poly.pdbx_strand_id
1 'polypeptide(L)'
;MFMAKTGNGTLTLEKRANHPGSGRRKAAAYQKGRQLQPFETAAVKKLIGEGPYERPLLIEYLHLIQDAEKCLPAGHLHALAELLRIPMAEVYEVATFYAHFDVVQDGEEKPEPITIRVCDSLSCMMAGAEKLIASLGAEDMPQVRVLRAPCIGACDVAPAAEVGHKHVPKATVAKIKKVVEKGDFHATIPKYQNLAAYKKEGGYTVLGECLAGTRTVESIISTLSDGGLRGLGGAGFPTGRKWTFVRAEKGPRFMAVNGDEGEPGTFKDRHYLERRPHQFLEGMLIAAWAVEAQEVFIYMRDEYPAVLEILDIELKALEKAGLLKHTKVSVRRGAGAYICGEESAMIESIEGKRGLPRHRPPYVAQVGIFNRPTLVNNVETLYWIPQILEKGAEWFAGMGKNGAKGNRSYSVSGRVKKPGVVLTAAGTTVKELIEACGGMQDGHTFKGYLPGGPSGGILPASLSDLPLDFGSLEKYGCFVGSHAVVILSDKDDMKDVALNLMEFFEDESCGQCTPCRTGTEKAVKLMQSGDWNQDTLADLAQVMRDASICGLGQAASNPVVSVF
;
A
#
# COMPACT_ATOMS: atom_id res chain seq x y z
N MET A 1 -53.32 -4.25 13.18
CA MET A 1 -54.46 -3.34 13.45
C MET A 1 -55.35 -4.02 14.45
N PHE A 2 -55.39 -3.59 15.69
CA PHE A 2 -56.25 -4.17 16.71
C PHE A 2 -57.59 -3.42 16.71
N MET A 3 -58.66 -4.18 16.66
CA MET A 3 -60.01 -3.66 16.82
C MET A 3 -60.49 -3.94 18.27
N ALA A 4 -60.88 -2.92 19.00
CA ALA A 4 -61.53 -3.05 20.30
C ALA A 4 -63.01 -2.80 20.14
N LYS A 5 -63.88 -3.58 20.87
CA LYS A 5 -65.33 -3.36 20.94
C LYS A 5 -65.61 -2.19 21.86
N THR A 6 -66.29 -1.16 21.37
CA THR A 6 -66.88 -0.12 22.20
C THR A 6 -68.24 -0.59 22.74
N GLY A 7 -68.75 0.01 23.87
CA GLY A 7 -69.98 -0.39 24.56
C GLY A 7 -71.26 -0.46 23.70
N ASN A 8 -71.24 0.03 22.46
CA ASN A 8 -72.37 -0.01 21.52
C ASN A 8 -72.19 -1.03 20.40
N GLY A 9 -71.26 -1.98 20.54
CA GLY A 9 -71.02 -2.99 19.50
C GLY A 9 -70.32 -2.55 18.22
N THR A 10 -69.94 -1.28 18.14
CA THR A 10 -69.20 -0.74 16.97
C THR A 10 -67.71 -0.98 17.14
N LEU A 11 -67.08 -1.66 16.20
CA LEU A 11 -65.66 -1.85 16.18
C LEU A 11 -64.96 -0.58 15.77
N THR A 12 -64.18 0.02 16.65
CA THR A 12 -63.35 1.17 16.36
C THR A 12 -61.89 0.74 16.26
N LEU A 13 -61.18 1.39 15.36
CA LEU A 13 -59.73 1.24 15.23
C LEU A 13 -59.06 1.84 16.46
N GLU A 14 -58.60 1.00 17.37
CA GLU A 14 -57.73 1.48 18.46
C GLU A 14 -56.44 2.05 17.87
N LYS A 15 -56.11 3.23 18.35
CA LYS A 15 -54.86 3.83 17.98
C LYS A 15 -53.72 2.97 18.54
N ARG A 16 -52.82 2.54 17.66
CA ARG A 16 -51.64 1.75 18.01
C ARG A 16 -50.60 2.57 18.81
N ALA A 17 -51.04 3.20 19.89
CA ALA A 17 -50.19 4.10 20.68
C ALA A 17 -48.94 3.44 21.23
N ASN A 18 -49.02 2.11 21.46
CA ASN A 18 -47.94 1.35 22.11
C ASN A 18 -47.20 0.39 21.17
N HIS A 19 -47.52 0.36 19.86
CA HIS A 19 -46.84 -0.54 18.94
C HIS A 19 -45.59 0.14 18.39
N PRO A 20 -44.40 -0.49 18.44
CA PRO A 20 -43.21 0.02 17.75
C PRO A 20 -43.51 0.22 16.28
N GLY A 21 -43.22 1.36 15.74
CA GLY A 21 -43.49 1.69 14.34
C GLY A 21 -44.96 2.02 14.01
N SER A 22 -45.82 2.28 14.97
CA SER A 22 -47.23 2.64 14.74
C SER A 22 -47.43 3.98 14.00
N GLY A 23 -46.40 4.77 13.82
CA GLY A 23 -46.47 6.10 13.18
C GLY A 23 -47.22 7.17 13.98
N ARG A 24 -47.71 6.82 15.17
CA ARG A 24 -48.57 7.69 15.99
C ARG A 24 -47.88 8.39 17.13
N ARG A 25 -46.69 7.91 17.46
CA ARG A 25 -45.85 8.71 18.35
C ARG A 25 -45.37 9.88 17.55
N LYS A 26 -45.60 11.08 18.04
CA LYS A 26 -44.76 12.20 17.66
C LYS A 26 -43.32 11.68 17.68
N ALA A 27 -42.53 12.02 16.70
CA ALA A 27 -41.11 11.72 16.69
C ALA A 27 -40.59 11.92 18.12
N ALA A 28 -39.80 10.98 18.61
CA ALA A 28 -39.23 11.11 19.95
C ALA A 28 -38.66 12.53 20.08
N ALA A 29 -38.86 13.16 21.21
CA ALA A 29 -38.39 14.53 21.45
C ALA A 29 -36.87 14.65 21.35
N TYR A 30 -36.16 13.52 21.28
CA TYR A 30 -34.71 13.40 21.10
C TYR A 30 -34.40 12.28 20.09
N GLN A 31 -33.41 12.52 19.26
CA GLN A 31 -32.88 11.50 18.39
C GLN A 31 -32.17 10.42 19.21
N LYS A 32 -32.21 9.18 18.75
CA LYS A 32 -31.42 8.09 19.35
C LYS A 32 -29.97 8.22 18.90
N GLY A 33 -29.06 7.86 19.79
CA GLY A 33 -27.62 7.90 19.52
C GLY A 33 -26.97 9.24 19.89
N ARG A 34 -25.72 9.38 19.50
CA ARG A 34 -24.93 10.60 19.70
C ARG A 34 -25.57 11.77 18.96
N GLN A 35 -25.69 12.91 19.63
CA GLN A 35 -26.21 14.15 19.03
C GLN A 35 -25.04 15.01 18.53
N LEU A 36 -25.11 15.43 17.27
CA LEU A 36 -24.14 16.34 16.68
C LEU A 36 -24.25 17.73 17.31
N GLN A 37 -23.13 18.28 17.72
CA GLN A 37 -23.06 19.63 18.24
C GLN A 37 -22.60 20.61 17.14
N PRO A 38 -23.17 21.84 17.07
CA PRO A 38 -22.82 22.81 16.04
C PRO A 38 -21.32 23.14 15.98
N PHE A 39 -20.63 23.16 17.12
CA PHE A 39 -19.20 23.43 17.18
C PHE A 39 -18.36 22.32 16.52
N GLU A 40 -18.82 21.07 16.52
CA GLU A 40 -18.11 19.93 15.89
C GLU A 40 -18.11 20.07 14.36
N THR A 41 -19.27 20.45 13.80
CA THR A 41 -19.36 20.74 12.36
C THR A 41 -18.49 21.93 11.97
N ALA A 42 -18.45 23.00 12.78
CA ALA A 42 -17.59 24.13 12.53
C ALA A 42 -16.09 23.77 12.61
N ALA A 43 -15.71 22.94 13.59
CA ALA A 43 -14.34 22.45 13.72
C ALA A 43 -13.90 21.62 12.51
N VAL A 44 -14.73 20.66 12.07
CA VAL A 44 -14.44 19.85 10.90
C VAL A 44 -14.31 20.70 9.64
N LYS A 45 -15.25 21.63 9.38
CA LYS A 45 -15.17 22.55 8.22
C LYS A 45 -13.89 23.39 8.22
N LYS A 46 -13.43 23.82 9.39
CA LYS A 46 -12.16 24.56 9.50
C LYS A 46 -10.96 23.73 9.04
N LEU A 47 -10.99 22.41 9.22
CA LEU A 47 -9.92 21.49 8.85
C LEU A 47 -9.99 21.06 7.39
N ILE A 48 -11.20 20.72 6.89
CA ILE A 48 -11.37 20.15 5.55
C ILE A 48 -11.77 21.18 4.48
N GLY A 49 -12.00 22.43 4.87
CA GLY A 49 -12.47 23.50 3.99
C GLY A 49 -14.00 23.49 3.76
N GLU A 50 -14.47 24.42 2.92
CA GLU A 50 -15.87 24.46 2.49
C GLU A 50 -16.09 23.53 1.27
N GLY A 51 -17.28 22.89 1.21
CA GLY A 51 -17.62 21.92 0.17
C GLY A 51 -17.57 22.43 -1.28
N PRO A 52 -17.83 21.55 -2.24
CA PRO A 52 -18.59 20.30 -2.08
C PRO A 52 -17.79 19.19 -1.41
N TYR A 53 -18.49 18.40 -0.57
CA TYR A 53 -17.90 17.24 0.12
C TYR A 53 -18.25 15.97 -0.65
N GLU A 54 -17.24 15.18 -1.00
CA GLU A 54 -17.40 14.00 -1.82
C GLU A 54 -16.92 12.74 -1.08
N ARG A 55 -17.71 11.66 -1.12
CA ARG A 55 -17.37 10.38 -0.47
C ARG A 55 -15.98 9.86 -0.87
N PRO A 56 -15.53 9.91 -2.16
CA PRO A 56 -14.20 9.44 -2.54
C PRO A 56 -13.04 10.15 -1.83
N LEU A 57 -13.30 11.29 -1.18
CA LEU A 57 -12.31 12.02 -0.39
C LEU A 57 -12.41 11.74 1.12
N LEU A 58 -13.18 10.73 1.53
CA LEU A 58 -13.36 10.41 2.95
C LEU A 58 -12.02 10.17 3.66
N ILE A 59 -11.12 9.40 3.04
CA ILE A 59 -9.82 9.06 3.65
C ILE A 59 -8.94 10.29 3.76
N GLU A 60 -8.93 11.16 2.77
CA GLU A 60 -8.24 12.45 2.80
C GLU A 60 -8.77 13.36 3.91
N TYR A 61 -10.08 13.43 4.11
CA TYR A 61 -10.67 14.18 5.22
C TYR A 61 -10.30 13.61 6.58
N LEU A 62 -10.25 12.27 6.72
CA LEU A 62 -9.79 11.60 7.94
C LEU A 62 -8.33 11.93 8.23
N HIS A 63 -7.46 11.97 7.21
CA HIS A 63 -6.07 12.42 7.38
C HIS A 63 -5.97 13.86 7.88
N LEU A 64 -6.73 14.80 7.32
CA LEU A 64 -6.72 16.20 7.74
C LEU A 64 -7.13 16.33 9.22
N ILE A 65 -8.12 15.55 9.67
CA ILE A 65 -8.56 15.54 11.06
C ILE A 65 -7.50 14.89 11.95
N GLN A 66 -6.99 13.71 11.57
CA GLN A 66 -5.96 12.98 12.33
C GLN A 66 -4.68 13.80 12.47
N ASP A 67 -4.22 14.43 11.41
CA ASP A 67 -3.00 15.25 11.42
C ASP A 67 -3.14 16.47 12.35
N ALA A 68 -4.33 17.09 12.41
CA ALA A 68 -4.59 18.24 13.25
C ALA A 68 -4.85 17.88 14.72
N GLU A 69 -5.75 16.93 14.97
CA GLU A 69 -6.22 16.55 16.31
C GLU A 69 -5.39 15.43 16.95
N LYS A 70 -4.48 14.80 16.21
CA LYS A 70 -3.68 13.61 16.56
C LYS A 70 -4.51 12.34 16.82
N CYS A 71 -5.80 12.42 16.53
CA CYS A 71 -6.78 11.34 16.61
C CYS A 71 -8.02 11.70 15.78
N LEU A 72 -8.97 10.78 15.71
CA LEU A 72 -10.30 10.99 15.10
C LEU A 72 -11.38 11.01 16.21
N PRO A 73 -11.72 12.19 16.77
CA PRO A 73 -12.78 12.28 17.79
C PRO A 73 -14.15 11.85 17.23
N ALA A 74 -14.93 11.07 17.97
CA ALA A 74 -16.24 10.58 17.56
C ALA A 74 -17.18 11.70 17.08
N GLY A 75 -17.08 12.89 17.69
CA GLY A 75 -17.81 14.08 17.26
C GLY A 75 -17.44 14.58 15.88
N HIS A 76 -16.14 14.54 15.54
CA HIS A 76 -15.66 14.93 14.21
C HIS A 76 -16.07 13.91 13.15
N LEU A 77 -16.07 12.60 13.47
CA LEU A 77 -16.56 11.56 12.56
C LEU A 77 -18.06 11.71 12.31
N HIS A 78 -18.86 12.06 13.33
CA HIS A 78 -20.29 12.33 13.15
C HIS A 78 -20.52 13.58 12.26
N ALA A 79 -19.78 14.66 12.51
CA ALA A 79 -19.87 15.86 11.68
C ALA A 79 -19.49 15.57 10.22
N LEU A 80 -18.44 14.78 10.00
CA LEU A 80 -18.01 14.36 8.65
C LEU A 80 -19.09 13.51 7.95
N ALA A 81 -19.75 12.59 8.67
CA ALA A 81 -20.84 11.78 8.13
C ALA A 81 -22.01 12.65 7.63
N GLU A 82 -22.40 13.65 8.40
CA GLU A 82 -23.46 14.60 8.04
C GLU A 82 -23.07 15.46 6.82
N LEU A 83 -21.82 15.96 6.78
CA LEU A 83 -21.31 16.74 5.65
C LEU A 83 -21.26 15.93 4.35
N LEU A 84 -20.85 14.67 4.43
CA LEU A 84 -20.80 13.73 3.30
C LEU A 84 -22.17 13.11 2.95
N ARG A 85 -23.17 13.28 3.82
CA ARG A 85 -24.51 12.67 3.70
C ARG A 85 -24.47 11.14 3.58
N ILE A 86 -23.60 10.51 4.37
CA ILE A 86 -23.48 9.05 4.47
C ILE A 86 -23.74 8.59 5.92
N PRO A 87 -24.15 7.34 6.15
CA PRO A 87 -24.34 6.82 7.51
C PRO A 87 -23.06 6.93 8.35
N MET A 88 -23.21 7.29 9.64
CA MET A 88 -22.08 7.32 10.58
C MET A 88 -21.33 5.98 10.62
N ALA A 89 -22.05 4.85 10.50
CA ALA A 89 -21.45 3.52 10.46
C ALA A 89 -20.45 3.36 9.30
N GLU A 90 -20.71 3.96 8.14
CA GLU A 90 -19.80 3.89 6.99
C GLU A 90 -18.54 4.73 7.23
N VAL A 91 -18.65 5.89 7.88
CA VAL A 91 -17.46 6.68 8.26
C VAL A 91 -16.63 5.94 9.30
N TYR A 92 -17.32 5.38 10.31
CA TYR A 92 -16.68 4.65 11.40
C TYR A 92 -15.95 3.40 10.90
N GLU A 93 -16.59 2.60 10.03
CA GLU A 93 -15.95 1.39 9.47
C GLU A 93 -14.72 1.69 8.63
N VAL A 94 -14.69 2.85 7.93
CA VAL A 94 -13.50 3.29 7.19
C VAL A 94 -12.43 3.78 8.16
N ALA A 95 -12.80 4.62 9.14
CA ALA A 95 -11.88 5.15 10.13
C ALA A 95 -11.18 4.05 10.96
N THR A 96 -11.89 2.96 11.29
CA THR A 96 -11.36 1.85 12.10
C THR A 96 -10.69 0.75 11.27
N PHE A 97 -10.83 0.76 9.97
CA PHE A 97 -10.20 -0.22 9.07
C PHE A 97 -8.70 0.06 8.86
N TYR A 98 -8.32 1.32 8.79
CA TYR A 98 -6.95 1.73 8.47
C TYR A 98 -6.13 1.96 9.73
N ALA A 99 -4.96 1.30 9.82
CA ALA A 99 -4.09 1.32 11.00
C ALA A 99 -3.50 2.70 11.35
N HIS A 100 -3.51 3.63 10.39
CA HIS A 100 -3.01 4.99 10.62
C HIS A 100 -3.90 5.81 11.56
N PHE A 101 -5.19 5.51 11.63
CA PHE A 101 -6.19 6.32 12.33
C PHE A 101 -6.46 5.85 13.76
N ASP A 102 -6.51 6.80 14.68
CA ASP A 102 -6.82 6.60 16.09
C ASP A 102 -8.22 7.14 16.41
N VAL A 103 -9.23 6.29 16.40
CA VAL A 103 -10.60 6.69 16.75
C VAL A 103 -10.74 6.80 18.27
N VAL A 104 -11.20 7.97 18.75
CA VAL A 104 -11.42 8.26 20.18
C VAL A 104 -12.90 8.52 20.44
N GLN A 105 -13.50 7.72 21.34
CA GLN A 105 -14.90 7.85 21.73
C GLN A 105 -15.12 9.00 22.70
N ASP A 106 -16.39 9.43 22.87
CA ASP A 106 -16.74 10.43 23.87
C ASP A 106 -16.38 9.92 25.28
N GLY A 107 -15.55 10.67 25.99
CA GLY A 107 -15.10 10.33 27.36
C GLY A 107 -13.82 9.48 27.42
N GLU A 108 -13.28 9.05 26.29
CA GLU A 108 -11.94 8.44 26.22
C GLU A 108 -10.84 9.49 26.21
N GLU A 109 -9.68 9.13 26.74
CA GLU A 109 -8.48 9.98 26.68
C GLU A 109 -7.90 9.98 25.28
N LYS A 110 -7.50 11.16 24.81
CA LYS A 110 -6.77 11.28 23.54
C LYS A 110 -5.38 10.65 23.66
N PRO A 111 -4.87 10.04 22.59
CA PRO A 111 -3.49 9.54 22.59
C PRO A 111 -2.50 10.69 22.79
N GLU A 112 -1.31 10.35 23.28
CA GLU A 112 -0.22 11.31 23.42
C GLU A 112 0.07 11.98 22.06
N PRO A 113 0.37 13.29 22.07
CA PRO A 113 0.47 14.09 20.85
C PRO A 113 1.61 13.69 19.92
N ILE A 114 2.66 13.05 20.45
CA ILE A 114 3.81 12.58 19.67
C ILE A 114 3.77 11.06 19.60
N THR A 115 3.64 10.55 18.39
CA THR A 115 3.69 9.10 18.13
C THR A 115 5.04 8.73 17.54
N ILE A 116 5.72 7.77 18.16
CA ILE A 116 6.88 7.07 17.62
C ILE A 116 6.40 5.72 17.10
N ARG A 117 6.54 5.46 15.80
CA ARG A 117 6.31 4.16 15.19
C ARG A 117 7.64 3.48 14.94
N VAL A 118 7.87 2.30 15.50
CA VAL A 118 9.08 1.50 15.27
C VAL A 118 8.71 0.30 14.42
N CYS A 119 9.33 0.19 13.25
CA CYS A 119 9.12 -0.95 12.36
C CYS A 119 9.67 -2.23 13.01
N ASP A 120 8.84 -3.29 13.07
CA ASP A 120 9.18 -4.62 13.60
C ASP A 120 9.20 -5.73 12.54
N SER A 121 8.99 -5.38 11.26
CA SER A 121 9.08 -6.33 10.15
C SER A 121 10.50 -6.87 9.98
N LEU A 122 10.63 -7.99 9.29
CA LEU A 122 11.80 -8.86 9.22
C LEU A 122 13.16 -8.15 9.22
N SER A 123 13.42 -7.22 8.29
CA SER A 123 14.72 -6.54 8.22
C SER A 123 15.03 -5.71 9.47
N CYS A 124 14.01 -5.08 10.07
CA CYS A 124 14.14 -4.31 11.31
C CYS A 124 14.24 -5.22 12.53
N MET A 125 13.49 -6.34 12.58
CA MET A 125 13.63 -7.38 13.60
C MET A 125 15.07 -7.89 13.64
N MET A 126 15.63 -8.31 12.49
CA MET A 126 17.02 -8.76 12.35
C MET A 126 18.05 -7.69 12.77
N ALA A 127 17.71 -6.41 12.63
CA ALA A 127 18.54 -5.28 13.03
C ALA A 127 18.33 -4.84 14.50
N GLY A 128 17.51 -5.57 15.27
CA GLY A 128 17.32 -5.35 16.71
C GLY A 128 16.18 -4.40 17.08
N ALA A 129 15.13 -4.32 16.27
CA ALA A 129 13.96 -3.48 16.53
C ALA A 129 13.27 -3.80 17.86
N GLU A 130 13.17 -5.08 18.26
CA GLU A 130 12.60 -5.49 19.55
C GLU A 130 13.33 -4.85 20.74
N LYS A 131 14.66 -4.87 20.69
CA LYS A 131 15.46 -4.22 21.73
C LYS A 131 15.26 -2.70 21.74
N LEU A 132 15.12 -2.09 20.58
CA LEU A 132 14.84 -0.65 20.46
C LEU A 132 13.48 -0.31 21.07
N ILE A 133 12.42 -1.07 20.74
CA ILE A 133 11.06 -0.89 21.27
C ILE A 133 11.06 -1.01 22.80
N ALA A 134 11.67 -2.08 23.35
CA ALA A 134 11.78 -2.27 24.79
C ALA A 134 12.54 -1.14 25.48
N SER A 135 13.63 -0.67 24.87
CA SER A 135 14.42 0.45 25.41
C SER A 135 13.65 1.78 25.38
N LEU A 136 12.89 2.05 24.32
CA LEU A 136 12.04 3.25 24.24
C LEU A 136 10.90 3.21 25.25
N GLY A 137 10.28 2.03 25.47
CA GLY A 137 9.24 1.86 26.49
C GLY A 137 9.70 2.04 27.93
N ALA A 138 11.02 1.94 28.18
CA ALA A 138 11.63 2.20 29.49
C ALA A 138 12.04 3.66 29.71
N GLU A 139 11.99 4.50 28.66
CA GLU A 139 12.35 5.93 28.75
C GLU A 139 11.16 6.75 29.25
N ASP A 140 11.43 7.70 30.14
CA ASP A 140 10.45 8.70 30.55
C ASP A 140 10.42 9.84 29.52
N MET A 141 9.47 9.75 28.59
CA MET A 141 9.24 10.75 27.55
C MET A 141 7.80 11.26 27.65
N PRO A 142 7.55 12.35 28.38
CA PRO A 142 6.21 12.91 28.49
C PRO A 142 5.66 13.31 27.13
N GLN A 143 4.35 13.12 26.92
CA GLN A 143 3.65 13.42 25.69
C GLN A 143 4.05 12.53 24.48
N VAL A 144 4.70 11.39 24.71
CA VAL A 144 5.15 10.47 23.68
C VAL A 144 4.54 9.09 23.89
N ARG A 145 3.95 8.51 22.86
CA ARG A 145 3.62 7.08 22.81
C ARG A 145 4.52 6.36 21.82
N VAL A 146 4.85 5.11 22.11
CA VAL A 146 5.64 4.23 21.24
C VAL A 146 4.73 3.11 20.73
N LEU A 147 4.65 2.95 19.42
CA LEU A 147 3.86 1.92 18.75
C LEU A 147 4.76 1.04 17.89
N ARG A 148 4.41 -0.23 17.77
CA ARG A 148 4.90 -1.09 16.70
C ARG A 148 4.29 -0.66 15.39
N ALA A 149 5.01 -0.84 14.31
CA ALA A 149 4.51 -0.55 12.96
C ALA A 149 4.98 -1.62 11.98
N PRO A 150 4.14 -1.96 10.99
CA PRO A 150 4.58 -2.78 9.87
C PRO A 150 5.68 -2.07 9.07
N CYS A 151 6.10 -2.65 7.96
CA CYS A 151 7.20 -2.11 7.17
C CYS A 151 6.91 -0.68 6.68
N ILE A 152 7.73 0.28 7.11
CA ILE A 152 7.68 1.68 6.64
C ILE A 152 8.52 1.93 5.38
N GLY A 153 8.94 0.86 4.68
CA GLY A 153 9.71 0.94 3.44
C GLY A 153 11.14 1.47 3.58
N ALA A 154 11.73 1.40 4.77
CA ALA A 154 13.09 1.87 5.07
C ALA A 154 14.05 0.72 5.45
N CYS A 155 13.90 -0.45 4.80
CA CYS A 155 14.64 -1.66 5.12
C CYS A 155 16.15 -1.56 4.81
N ASP A 156 16.55 -0.67 3.91
CA ASP A 156 17.94 -0.33 3.61
C ASP A 156 18.67 0.39 4.75
N VAL A 157 17.92 0.92 5.70
CA VAL A 157 18.45 1.67 6.86
C VAL A 157 17.90 1.15 8.19
N ALA A 158 17.61 -0.15 8.24
CA ALA A 158 17.12 -0.84 9.43
C ALA A 158 18.11 -0.73 10.64
N PRO A 159 17.61 -0.73 11.91
CA PRO A 159 16.22 -0.61 12.27
C PRO A 159 15.69 0.80 11.98
N ALA A 160 14.47 0.91 11.54
CA ALA A 160 13.86 2.17 11.15
C ALA A 160 12.70 2.53 12.09
N ALA A 161 12.56 3.82 12.36
CA ALA A 161 11.44 4.36 13.10
C ALA A 161 10.93 5.63 12.43
N GLU A 162 9.71 6.01 12.75
CA GLU A 162 9.08 7.26 12.34
C GLU A 162 8.64 8.04 13.59
N VAL A 163 8.90 9.35 13.61
CA VAL A 163 8.42 10.28 14.65
C VAL A 163 7.60 11.36 13.98
N GLY A 164 6.28 11.32 14.16
CA GLY A 164 5.37 12.10 13.32
C GLY A 164 5.48 11.63 11.86
N HIS A 165 5.90 12.51 10.95
CA HIS A 165 6.19 12.19 9.54
C HIS A 165 7.70 12.14 9.22
N LYS A 166 8.54 12.04 10.23
CA LYS A 166 9.99 12.02 10.07
C LYS A 166 10.56 10.63 10.24
N HIS A 167 11.13 10.08 9.19
CA HIS A 167 11.89 8.84 9.26
C HIS A 167 13.20 9.03 10.02
N VAL A 168 13.51 8.08 10.90
CA VAL A 168 14.76 7.99 11.66
C VAL A 168 15.52 6.75 11.19
N PRO A 169 16.47 6.90 10.26
CA PRO A 169 17.27 5.80 9.74
C PRO A 169 18.27 5.28 10.77
N LYS A 170 18.51 3.95 10.78
CA LYS A 170 19.37 3.28 11.78
C LYS A 170 19.05 3.81 13.18
N ALA A 171 17.76 3.66 13.53
CA ALA A 171 17.15 4.24 14.71
C ALA A 171 17.83 3.75 15.99
N THR A 172 18.04 4.68 16.91
CA THR A 172 18.51 4.43 18.28
C THR A 172 17.73 5.34 19.21
N VAL A 173 17.64 4.99 20.50
CA VAL A 173 16.99 5.83 21.51
C VAL A 173 17.49 7.27 21.44
N ALA A 174 18.81 7.47 21.37
CA ALA A 174 19.42 8.80 21.31
C ALA A 174 19.00 9.62 20.08
N LYS A 175 18.91 8.98 18.89
CA LYS A 175 18.46 9.65 17.67
C LYS A 175 16.99 10.05 17.75
N ILE A 176 16.15 9.15 18.25
CA ILE A 176 14.72 9.39 18.42
C ILE A 176 14.47 10.52 19.42
N LYS A 177 15.10 10.47 20.60
CA LYS A 177 15.02 11.55 21.61
C LYS A 177 15.41 12.90 21.02
N LYS A 178 16.48 12.95 20.24
CA LYS A 178 16.92 14.18 19.57
C LYS A 178 15.88 14.75 18.59
N VAL A 179 15.11 13.89 17.90
CA VAL A 179 14.02 14.32 17.00
C VAL A 179 12.86 14.88 17.82
N VAL A 180 12.48 14.19 18.91
CA VAL A 180 11.43 14.62 19.84
C VAL A 180 11.78 15.97 20.48
N GLU A 181 12.99 16.11 21.02
CA GLU A 181 13.49 17.34 21.66
C GLU A 181 13.51 18.55 20.71
N LYS A 182 13.81 18.32 19.43
CA LYS A 182 13.82 19.38 18.42
C LYS A 182 12.44 19.78 17.92
N GLY A 183 11.41 18.95 18.13
CA GLY A 183 10.09 19.17 17.59
C GLY A 183 10.01 19.17 16.06
N ASP A 184 11.00 18.55 15.38
CA ASP A 184 11.06 18.47 13.92
C ASP A 184 10.47 17.14 13.43
N PHE A 185 9.16 17.15 13.18
CA PHE A 185 8.39 15.97 12.82
C PHE A 185 8.03 15.91 11.32
N HIS A 186 8.60 16.80 10.51
CA HIS A 186 8.33 16.84 9.07
C HIS A 186 9.28 15.91 8.30
N ALA A 187 8.81 15.45 7.14
CA ALA A 187 9.62 14.68 6.23
C ALA A 187 10.88 15.43 5.81
N THR A 188 11.96 14.70 5.61
CA THR A 188 13.18 15.26 5.01
C THR A 188 13.18 14.96 3.53
N ILE A 189 12.95 15.96 2.68
CA ILE A 189 12.96 15.80 1.22
C ILE A 189 14.41 15.63 0.77
N PRO A 190 14.77 14.50 0.12
CA PRO A 190 16.10 14.30 -0.44
C PRO A 190 16.31 15.18 -1.69
N LYS A 191 17.57 15.32 -2.10
CA LYS A 191 17.87 15.97 -3.38
C LYS A 191 17.40 15.08 -4.53
N TYR A 192 16.55 15.60 -5.40
CA TYR A 192 15.99 14.89 -6.56
C TYR A 192 16.09 15.70 -7.85
N GLN A 193 15.82 15.06 -8.98
CA GLN A 193 15.75 15.68 -10.30
C GLN A 193 14.36 16.31 -10.49
N ASN A 194 14.27 17.63 -10.44
CA ASN A 194 13.04 18.37 -10.67
C ASN A 194 12.69 18.50 -12.17
N LEU A 195 11.51 19.09 -12.47
CA LEU A 195 11.03 19.28 -13.84
C LEU A 195 12.04 19.97 -14.75
N ALA A 196 12.71 21.03 -14.30
CA ALA A 196 13.66 21.78 -15.13
C ALA A 196 14.88 20.93 -15.48
N ALA A 197 15.43 20.20 -14.52
CA ALA A 197 16.56 19.30 -14.74
C ALA A 197 16.19 18.13 -15.66
N TYR A 198 15.00 17.55 -15.51
CA TYR A 198 14.53 16.46 -16.37
C TYR A 198 14.31 16.92 -17.82
N LYS A 199 13.69 18.09 -18.05
CA LYS A 199 13.54 18.67 -19.39
C LYS A 199 14.86 18.96 -20.07
N LYS A 200 15.88 19.38 -19.32
CA LYS A 200 17.23 19.61 -19.85
C LYS A 200 17.88 18.34 -20.38
N GLU A 201 17.50 17.17 -19.87
CA GLU A 201 17.94 15.84 -20.35
C GLU A 201 17.07 15.29 -21.50
N GLY A 202 16.12 16.06 -22.05
CA GLY A 202 15.20 15.63 -23.10
C GLY A 202 13.87 15.08 -22.60
N GLY A 203 13.60 15.16 -21.31
CA GLY A 203 12.36 14.67 -20.71
C GLY A 203 11.11 15.33 -21.31
N TYR A 204 10.03 14.56 -21.35
CA TYR A 204 8.73 14.87 -21.97
C TYR A 204 8.74 14.98 -23.51
N THR A 205 9.86 14.64 -24.17
CA THR A 205 9.90 14.58 -25.64
C THR A 205 9.00 13.48 -26.17
N VAL A 206 9.07 12.28 -25.59
CA VAL A 206 8.24 11.13 -26.00
C VAL A 206 6.75 11.42 -25.78
N LEU A 207 6.39 12.02 -24.65
CA LEU A 207 5.01 12.49 -24.43
C LEU A 207 4.59 13.52 -25.48
N GLY A 208 5.47 14.47 -25.84
CA GLY A 208 5.22 15.46 -26.89
C GLY A 208 4.94 14.80 -28.25
N GLU A 209 5.69 13.78 -28.61
CA GLU A 209 5.47 13.00 -29.84
C GLU A 209 4.12 12.27 -29.83
N CYS A 210 3.71 11.73 -28.68
CA CYS A 210 2.40 11.11 -28.51
C CYS A 210 1.27 12.13 -28.72
N LEU A 211 1.35 13.28 -28.06
CA LEU A 211 0.35 14.34 -28.16
C LEU A 211 0.29 14.98 -29.57
N ALA A 212 1.39 15.03 -30.28
CA ALA A 212 1.46 15.50 -31.67
C ALA A 212 0.98 14.45 -32.69
N GLY A 213 0.70 13.21 -32.26
CA GLY A 213 0.28 12.12 -33.14
C GLY A 213 1.39 11.53 -34.02
N THR A 214 2.65 11.85 -33.75
CA THR A 214 3.81 11.26 -34.45
C THR A 214 4.13 9.84 -33.97
N ARG A 215 3.66 9.48 -32.77
CA ARG A 215 3.62 8.09 -32.29
C ARG A 215 2.18 7.62 -32.14
N THR A 216 1.87 6.45 -32.64
CA THR A 216 0.55 5.84 -32.49
C THR A 216 0.50 4.97 -31.24
N VAL A 217 -0.69 4.75 -30.68
CA VAL A 217 -0.89 3.87 -29.51
C VAL A 217 -0.46 2.44 -29.84
N GLU A 218 -0.76 1.96 -31.06
CA GLU A 218 -0.41 0.63 -31.52
C GLU A 218 1.11 0.44 -31.55
N SER A 219 1.86 1.44 -32.05
CA SER A 219 3.33 1.40 -32.05
C SER A 219 3.90 1.36 -30.63
N ILE A 220 3.31 2.10 -29.69
CA ILE A 220 3.74 2.08 -28.28
C ILE A 220 3.47 0.70 -27.65
N ILE A 221 2.26 0.16 -27.79
CA ILE A 221 1.89 -1.14 -27.24
C ILE A 221 2.77 -2.25 -27.82
N SER A 222 3.08 -2.20 -29.15
CA SER A 222 4.01 -3.15 -29.79
C SER A 222 5.39 -3.04 -29.19
N THR A 223 5.98 -1.81 -29.09
CA THR A 223 7.31 -1.59 -28.53
C THR A 223 7.44 -2.12 -27.11
N LEU A 224 6.44 -1.87 -26.25
CA LEU A 224 6.43 -2.38 -24.87
C LEU A 224 6.31 -3.92 -24.81
N SER A 225 5.53 -4.50 -25.72
CA SER A 225 5.34 -5.96 -25.81
C SER A 225 6.58 -6.67 -26.31
N ASP A 226 7.20 -6.16 -27.37
CA ASP A 226 8.42 -6.69 -27.98
C ASP A 226 9.62 -6.56 -27.02
N GLY A 227 9.70 -5.43 -26.30
CA GLY A 227 10.66 -5.23 -25.22
C GLY A 227 10.46 -6.16 -24.04
N GLY A 228 9.27 -6.76 -23.92
CA GLY A 228 8.94 -7.71 -22.85
C GLY A 228 8.72 -7.04 -21.50
N LEU A 229 8.27 -5.77 -21.46
CA LEU A 229 7.95 -5.09 -20.22
C LEU A 229 6.77 -5.75 -19.53
N ARG A 230 6.98 -6.20 -18.29
CA ARG A 230 5.97 -6.78 -17.41
C ARG A 230 5.61 -5.83 -16.27
N GLY A 231 4.49 -6.08 -15.60
CA GLY A 231 4.14 -5.40 -14.37
C GLY A 231 5.15 -5.73 -13.26
N LEU A 232 5.85 -4.72 -12.76
CA LEU A 232 6.95 -4.85 -11.78
C LEU A 232 6.50 -4.68 -10.32
N GLY A 233 5.17 -4.68 -10.09
CA GLY A 233 4.59 -4.64 -8.74
C GLY A 233 4.34 -6.00 -8.10
N GLY A 234 4.71 -7.11 -8.76
CA GLY A 234 4.58 -8.47 -8.21
C GLY A 234 4.05 -9.53 -9.18
N ALA A 235 2.91 -9.30 -9.83
CA ALA A 235 2.23 -10.32 -10.65
C ALA A 235 2.86 -10.58 -12.03
N GLY A 236 3.72 -9.73 -12.52
CA GLY A 236 4.44 -9.95 -13.79
C GLY A 236 3.58 -9.98 -15.05
N PHE A 237 2.38 -9.43 -15.06
CA PHE A 237 1.50 -9.44 -16.23
C PHE A 237 2.07 -8.55 -17.35
N PRO A 238 2.06 -8.96 -18.65
CA PRO A 238 2.58 -8.19 -19.75
C PRO A 238 1.90 -6.81 -19.89
N THR A 239 2.68 -5.73 -19.82
CA THR A 239 2.18 -4.34 -19.76
C THR A 239 1.40 -3.95 -21.01
N GLY A 240 1.94 -4.20 -22.20
CA GLY A 240 1.25 -3.89 -23.46
C GLY A 240 -0.09 -4.61 -23.60
N ARG A 241 -0.15 -5.88 -23.19
CA ARG A 241 -1.39 -6.67 -23.20
C ARG A 241 -2.44 -6.11 -22.24
N LYS A 242 -2.03 -5.65 -21.04
CA LYS A 242 -2.93 -4.99 -20.08
C LYS A 242 -3.54 -3.72 -20.69
N TRP A 243 -2.76 -2.90 -21.37
CA TRP A 243 -3.24 -1.70 -22.04
C TRP A 243 -4.23 -2.01 -23.16
N THR A 244 -3.96 -3.05 -23.96
CA THR A 244 -4.88 -3.51 -25.00
C THR A 244 -6.23 -3.89 -24.42
N PHE A 245 -6.26 -4.63 -23.30
CA PHE A 245 -7.52 -5.01 -22.65
C PHE A 245 -8.33 -3.80 -22.17
N VAL A 246 -7.69 -2.84 -21.50
CA VAL A 246 -8.39 -1.63 -21.04
C VAL A 246 -8.92 -0.80 -22.22
N ARG A 247 -8.15 -0.70 -23.31
CA ARG A 247 -8.59 0.02 -24.52
C ARG A 247 -9.77 -0.63 -25.23
N ALA A 248 -9.89 -1.94 -25.16
CA ALA A 248 -11.01 -2.67 -25.76
C ALA A 248 -12.36 -2.37 -25.07
N GLU A 249 -12.33 -1.93 -23.83
CA GLU A 249 -13.53 -1.59 -23.06
C GLU A 249 -14.06 -0.19 -23.43
N LYS A 250 -15.38 -0.01 -23.33
CA LYS A 250 -16.04 1.26 -23.65
C LYS A 250 -15.72 2.32 -22.58
N GLY A 251 -15.27 3.51 -23.03
CA GLY A 251 -15.00 4.64 -22.14
C GLY A 251 -16.25 5.24 -21.45
N PRO A 252 -16.08 6.16 -20.48
CA PRO A 252 -14.81 6.73 -20.05
C PRO A 252 -13.95 5.73 -19.27
N ARG A 253 -12.62 5.88 -19.34
CA ARG A 253 -11.63 5.03 -18.67
C ARG A 253 -10.88 5.83 -17.63
N PHE A 254 -10.40 5.16 -16.59
CA PHE A 254 -9.54 5.72 -15.56
C PHE A 254 -8.19 5.00 -15.51
N MET A 255 -7.26 5.60 -14.79
CA MET A 255 -5.99 4.98 -14.48
C MET A 255 -5.70 5.12 -12.98
N ALA A 256 -5.18 4.07 -12.37
CA ALA A 256 -4.62 4.10 -11.02
C ALA A 256 -3.15 3.72 -11.08
N VAL A 257 -2.31 4.52 -10.45
CA VAL A 257 -0.92 4.18 -10.18
C VAL A 257 -0.85 3.52 -8.81
N ASN A 258 -0.33 2.31 -8.78
CA ASN A 258 -0.08 1.60 -7.53
C ASN A 258 1.30 1.99 -6.99
N GLY A 259 1.31 2.92 -6.04
CA GLY A 259 2.45 3.33 -5.22
C GLY A 259 2.35 2.84 -3.77
N ASP A 260 1.47 1.86 -3.50
CA ASP A 260 1.33 1.21 -2.20
C ASP A 260 2.35 0.07 -2.07
N GLU A 261 3.60 0.45 -1.85
CA GLU A 261 4.75 -0.45 -1.72
C GLU A 261 4.85 -1.00 -0.29
N GLY A 262 3.84 -1.76 0.14
CA GLY A 262 3.68 -2.24 1.52
C GLY A 262 4.38 -3.56 1.85
N GLU A 263 4.86 -4.33 0.87
CA GLU A 263 5.53 -5.62 1.07
C GLU A 263 6.83 -5.46 1.87
N PRO A 264 7.00 -6.11 3.03
CA PRO A 264 8.24 -6.03 3.81
C PRO A 264 9.49 -6.37 2.98
N GLY A 265 10.49 -5.49 3.06
CA GLY A 265 11.71 -5.61 2.27
C GLY A 265 11.67 -4.86 0.93
N THR A 266 10.52 -4.31 0.51
CA THR A 266 10.37 -3.58 -0.75
C THR A 266 10.50 -2.06 -0.53
N PHE A 267 11.35 -1.39 -1.33
CA PHE A 267 11.56 0.06 -1.29
C PHE A 267 12.13 0.62 -2.62
N LYS A 268 11.94 -0.10 -3.72
CA LYS A 268 12.43 0.28 -5.06
C LYS A 268 11.63 1.41 -5.69
N ASP A 269 10.32 1.48 -5.45
CA ASP A 269 9.46 2.52 -5.99
C ASP A 269 9.76 3.85 -5.28
N ARG A 270 9.94 3.85 -3.95
CA ARG A 270 10.44 4.99 -3.18
C ARG A 270 11.76 5.50 -3.74
N HIS A 271 12.69 4.60 -4.07
CA HIS A 271 14.00 4.96 -4.62
C HIS A 271 13.88 5.81 -5.90
N TYR A 272 12.99 5.46 -6.80
CA TYR A 272 12.75 6.21 -8.04
C TYR A 272 12.05 7.53 -7.79
N LEU A 273 11.01 7.52 -6.98
CA LEU A 273 10.21 8.71 -6.69
C LEU A 273 11.00 9.78 -5.94
N GLU A 274 11.91 9.38 -5.06
CA GLU A 274 12.81 10.29 -4.33
C GLU A 274 14.00 10.81 -5.17
N ARG A 275 14.23 10.29 -6.37
CA ARG A 275 15.41 10.68 -7.19
C ARG A 275 15.07 11.21 -8.57
N ARG A 276 14.16 10.55 -9.27
CA ARG A 276 13.79 10.84 -10.66
C ARG A 276 12.27 10.78 -10.86
N PRO A 277 11.46 11.56 -10.11
CA PRO A 277 10.01 11.50 -10.17
C PRO A 277 9.45 11.77 -11.56
N HIS A 278 10.09 12.63 -12.35
CA HIS A 278 9.61 13.01 -13.68
C HIS A 278 9.70 11.91 -14.73
N GLN A 279 10.65 10.98 -14.62
CA GLN A 279 10.69 9.82 -15.50
C GLN A 279 9.48 8.91 -15.28
N PHE A 280 9.07 8.73 -14.04
CA PHE A 280 7.82 8.06 -13.68
C PHE A 280 6.60 8.86 -14.16
N LEU A 281 6.53 10.17 -13.88
CA LEU A 281 5.41 11.02 -14.25
C LEU A 281 5.20 11.10 -15.77
N GLU A 282 6.28 11.14 -16.57
CA GLU A 282 6.18 11.07 -18.03
C GLU A 282 5.61 9.73 -18.49
N GLY A 283 6.12 8.60 -17.95
CA GLY A 283 5.60 7.28 -18.27
C GLY A 283 4.13 7.10 -17.88
N MET A 284 3.73 7.68 -16.76
CA MET A 284 2.32 7.73 -16.32
C MET A 284 1.44 8.50 -17.32
N LEU A 285 1.88 9.68 -17.77
CA LEU A 285 1.13 10.50 -18.72
C LEU A 285 1.05 9.84 -20.10
N ILE A 286 2.11 9.15 -20.55
CA ILE A 286 2.08 8.35 -21.78
C ILE A 286 1.08 7.20 -21.66
N ALA A 287 1.05 6.49 -20.52
CA ALA A 287 0.10 5.42 -20.27
C ALA A 287 -1.34 5.94 -20.25
N ALA A 288 -1.58 7.07 -19.56
CA ALA A 288 -2.88 7.72 -19.50
C ALA A 288 -3.38 8.15 -20.88
N TRP A 289 -2.51 8.76 -21.69
CA TRP A 289 -2.81 9.10 -23.07
C TRP A 289 -3.12 7.85 -23.91
N ALA A 290 -2.29 6.81 -23.80
CA ALA A 290 -2.46 5.59 -24.59
C ALA A 290 -3.81 4.87 -24.32
N VAL A 291 -4.30 4.87 -23.09
CA VAL A 291 -5.60 4.27 -22.76
C VAL A 291 -6.76 5.29 -22.73
N GLU A 292 -6.51 6.53 -23.09
CA GLU A 292 -7.47 7.64 -23.07
C GLU A 292 -8.11 7.79 -21.67
N ALA A 293 -7.29 7.77 -20.63
CA ALA A 293 -7.75 7.93 -19.27
C ALA A 293 -8.23 9.37 -18.99
N GLN A 294 -9.45 9.50 -18.51
CA GLN A 294 -10.04 10.80 -18.14
C GLN A 294 -9.34 11.39 -16.91
N GLU A 295 -8.99 10.55 -15.95
CA GLU A 295 -8.29 10.94 -14.74
C GLU A 295 -7.31 9.82 -14.31
N VAL A 296 -6.21 10.22 -13.72
CA VAL A 296 -5.22 9.35 -13.09
C VAL A 296 -5.24 9.57 -11.58
N PHE A 297 -5.35 8.50 -10.84
CA PHE A 297 -5.23 8.48 -9.38
C PHE A 297 -3.87 7.87 -9.00
N ILE A 298 -2.97 8.67 -8.43
CA ILE A 298 -1.72 8.18 -7.87
C ILE A 298 -2.00 7.78 -6.42
N TYR A 299 -2.16 6.47 -6.17
CA TYR A 299 -2.33 5.95 -4.82
C TYR A 299 -0.95 5.74 -4.20
N MET A 300 -0.67 6.50 -3.14
CA MET A 300 0.64 6.52 -2.48
C MET A 300 0.47 6.22 -1.00
N ARG A 301 1.27 5.30 -0.47
CA ARG A 301 1.23 4.97 0.95
C ARG A 301 1.66 6.15 1.82
N ASP A 302 1.01 6.26 2.99
CA ASP A 302 1.27 7.34 3.96
C ASP A 302 2.71 7.35 4.49
N GLU A 303 3.30 6.18 4.62
CA GLU A 303 4.65 5.96 5.14
C GLU A 303 5.76 6.48 4.22
N TYR A 304 5.40 7.13 3.09
CA TYR A 304 6.34 7.81 2.20
C TYR A 304 6.10 9.34 2.18
N PRO A 305 6.19 10.02 3.33
CA PRO A 305 5.83 11.43 3.42
C PRO A 305 6.70 12.33 2.54
N ALA A 306 7.99 12.04 2.37
CA ALA A 306 8.86 12.79 1.46
C ALA A 306 8.42 12.64 -0.02
N VAL A 307 7.95 11.46 -0.43
CA VAL A 307 7.42 11.22 -1.78
C VAL A 307 6.13 11.99 -2.00
N LEU A 308 5.22 12.01 -1.01
CA LEU A 308 3.97 12.79 -1.08
C LEU A 308 4.25 14.28 -1.28
N GLU A 309 5.22 14.84 -0.56
CA GLU A 309 5.64 16.24 -0.74
C GLU A 309 6.29 16.50 -2.11
N ILE A 310 7.15 15.57 -2.60
CA ILE A 310 7.74 15.67 -3.94
C ILE A 310 6.65 15.66 -5.02
N LEU A 311 5.67 14.76 -4.92
CA LEU A 311 4.57 14.67 -5.87
C LEU A 311 3.71 15.93 -5.86
N ASP A 312 3.41 16.50 -4.69
CA ASP A 312 2.67 17.75 -4.59
C ASP A 312 3.40 18.92 -5.28
N ILE A 313 4.71 19.06 -5.05
CA ILE A 313 5.55 20.09 -5.69
C ILE A 313 5.58 19.90 -7.20
N GLU A 314 5.86 18.69 -7.68
CA GLU A 314 6.13 18.46 -9.10
C GLU A 314 4.85 18.36 -9.93
N LEU A 315 3.71 17.93 -9.38
CA LEU A 315 2.43 18.00 -10.06
C LEU A 315 1.99 19.45 -10.27
N LYS A 316 2.18 20.35 -9.29
CA LYS A 316 1.97 21.79 -9.45
C LYS A 316 2.88 22.40 -10.53
N ALA A 317 4.13 21.93 -10.60
CA ALA A 317 5.07 22.35 -11.65
C ALA A 317 4.62 21.86 -13.04
N LEU A 318 4.11 20.63 -13.17
CA LEU A 318 3.54 20.09 -14.41
C LEU A 318 2.30 20.83 -14.86
N GLU A 319 1.40 21.16 -13.93
CA GLU A 319 0.21 21.94 -14.21
C GLU A 319 0.57 23.33 -14.76
N LYS A 320 1.48 24.03 -14.07
CA LYS A 320 2.00 25.34 -14.53
C LYS A 320 2.68 25.25 -15.89
N ALA A 321 3.36 24.15 -16.19
CA ALA A 321 3.98 23.90 -17.48
C ALA A 321 2.99 23.48 -18.59
N GLY A 322 1.70 23.29 -18.26
CA GLY A 322 0.63 22.89 -19.17
C GLY A 322 0.71 21.43 -19.61
N LEU A 323 1.45 20.57 -18.90
CA LEU A 323 1.61 19.15 -19.22
C LEU A 323 0.46 18.28 -18.74
N LEU A 324 -0.42 18.82 -17.87
CA LEU A 324 -1.63 18.12 -17.35
C LEU A 324 -2.92 18.52 -18.07
N LYS A 325 -2.85 19.24 -19.19
CA LYS A 325 -4.04 19.75 -19.91
C LYS A 325 -4.94 18.65 -20.47
N HIS A 326 -4.40 17.47 -20.73
CA HIS A 326 -5.13 16.38 -21.38
C HIS A 326 -5.64 15.31 -20.40
N THR A 327 -5.14 15.31 -19.18
CA THR A 327 -5.49 14.29 -18.18
C THR A 327 -5.42 14.90 -16.78
N LYS A 328 -6.51 14.82 -16.03
CA LYS A 328 -6.52 15.20 -14.62
C LYS A 328 -5.70 14.19 -13.82
N VAL A 329 -4.89 14.66 -12.89
CA VAL A 329 -4.09 13.82 -11.99
C VAL A 329 -4.40 14.18 -10.54
N SER A 330 -4.75 13.17 -9.74
CA SER A 330 -5.04 13.32 -8.31
C SER A 330 -4.16 12.37 -7.51
N VAL A 331 -3.56 12.84 -6.43
CA VAL A 331 -2.90 11.97 -5.44
C VAL A 331 -3.94 11.49 -4.44
N ARG A 332 -3.89 10.20 -4.10
CA ARG A 332 -4.65 9.56 -3.02
C ARG A 332 -3.66 9.05 -1.98
N ARG A 333 -3.79 9.55 -0.76
CA ARG A 333 -2.95 9.15 0.38
C ARG A 333 -3.54 7.89 1.00
N GLY A 334 -2.77 6.79 1.01
CA GLY A 334 -3.12 5.58 1.76
C GLY A 334 -3.11 5.84 3.27
N ALA A 335 -3.54 4.87 4.06
CA ALA A 335 -3.67 5.05 5.50
C ALA A 335 -3.19 3.82 6.31
N GLY A 336 -2.11 3.18 5.87
CA GLY A 336 -1.51 2.05 6.59
C GLY A 336 -2.32 0.77 6.47
N ALA A 337 -2.49 0.24 5.25
CA ALA A 337 -3.10 -1.06 5.00
C ALA A 337 -2.43 -1.72 3.78
N TYR A 338 -1.59 -2.72 4.01
CA TYR A 338 -0.90 -3.48 2.95
C TYR A 338 -1.85 -4.02 1.88
N ILE A 339 -3.07 -4.42 2.29
CA ILE A 339 -4.06 -4.95 1.36
C ILE A 339 -4.42 -3.96 0.23
N CYS A 340 -4.25 -2.65 0.43
CA CYS A 340 -4.49 -1.65 -0.60
C CYS A 340 -3.49 -1.69 -1.76
N GLY A 341 -2.40 -2.45 -1.64
CA GLY A 341 -1.54 -2.84 -2.75
C GLY A 341 -2.20 -3.83 -3.73
N GLU A 342 -3.25 -4.53 -3.32
CA GLU A 342 -4.09 -5.33 -4.23
C GLU A 342 -4.98 -4.39 -5.06
N GLU A 343 -4.99 -4.58 -6.40
CA GLU A 343 -5.56 -3.59 -7.33
C GLU A 343 -7.04 -3.25 -7.07
N SER A 344 -7.87 -4.21 -6.66
CA SER A 344 -9.28 -3.97 -6.40
C SER A 344 -9.53 -3.35 -5.01
N ALA A 345 -8.74 -3.72 -4.01
CA ALA A 345 -8.75 -3.09 -2.69
C ALA A 345 -8.30 -1.62 -2.76
N MET A 346 -7.26 -1.33 -3.55
CA MET A 346 -6.82 0.04 -3.83
C MET A 346 -7.96 0.88 -4.44
N ILE A 347 -8.73 0.31 -5.37
CA ILE A 347 -9.87 0.99 -5.98
C ILE A 347 -10.97 1.28 -4.95
N GLU A 348 -11.30 0.34 -4.07
CA GLU A 348 -12.25 0.58 -2.98
C GLU A 348 -11.77 1.73 -2.07
N SER A 349 -10.46 1.78 -1.76
CA SER A 349 -9.85 2.86 -1.00
C SER A 349 -9.94 4.22 -1.73
N ILE A 350 -9.63 4.28 -3.02
CA ILE A 350 -9.78 5.49 -3.85
C ILE A 350 -11.24 5.99 -3.85
N GLU A 351 -12.22 5.08 -3.75
CA GLU A 351 -13.64 5.40 -3.66
C GLU A 351 -14.11 5.81 -2.24
N GLY A 352 -13.18 5.96 -1.27
CA GLY A 352 -13.48 6.34 0.12
C GLY A 352 -14.16 5.25 0.92
N LYS A 353 -13.74 4.00 0.72
CA LYS A 353 -14.27 2.80 1.39
C LYS A 353 -13.14 2.04 2.07
N ARG A 354 -13.50 0.99 2.83
CA ARG A 354 -12.51 0.00 3.30
C ARG A 354 -11.84 -0.66 2.10
N GLY A 355 -10.54 -0.84 2.14
CA GLY A 355 -9.75 -1.51 1.09
C GLY A 355 -10.00 -3.01 1.05
N LEU A 356 -11.19 -3.42 0.67
CA LEU A 356 -11.59 -4.83 0.58
C LEU A 356 -11.46 -5.34 -0.86
N PRO A 357 -10.71 -6.43 -1.10
CA PRO A 357 -10.60 -7.03 -2.43
C PRO A 357 -11.96 -7.46 -3.01
N ARG A 358 -12.13 -7.24 -4.31
CA ARG A 358 -13.31 -7.66 -5.06
C ARG A 358 -13.15 -9.08 -5.60
N HIS A 359 -14.25 -9.80 -5.71
CA HIS A 359 -14.26 -11.06 -6.44
C HIS A 359 -13.99 -10.85 -7.94
N ARG A 360 -13.31 -11.78 -8.56
CA ARG A 360 -13.02 -11.78 -10.01
C ARG A 360 -13.63 -13.02 -10.66
N PRO A 361 -14.24 -12.94 -11.86
CA PRO A 361 -14.57 -11.74 -12.62
C PRO A 361 -15.69 -10.89 -11.99
N PRO A 362 -15.92 -9.60 -12.38
CA PRO A 362 -15.18 -8.87 -13.43
C PRO A 362 -13.79 -8.42 -12.98
N TYR A 363 -12.89 -8.26 -13.93
CA TYR A 363 -11.56 -7.72 -13.69
C TYR A 363 -11.58 -6.18 -13.65
N VAL A 364 -10.60 -5.57 -12.99
CA VAL A 364 -10.46 -4.10 -12.86
C VAL A 364 -10.39 -3.41 -14.23
N ALA A 365 -9.78 -4.07 -15.23
CA ALA A 365 -9.75 -3.59 -16.59
C ALA A 365 -11.15 -3.37 -17.20
N GLN A 366 -12.17 -4.07 -16.70
CA GLN A 366 -13.57 -4.00 -17.12
C GLN A 366 -14.39 -3.12 -16.18
N VAL A 367 -14.29 -3.37 -14.87
CA VAL A 367 -15.04 -2.71 -13.81
C VAL A 367 -14.09 -2.30 -12.68
N GLY A 368 -13.53 -1.10 -12.81
CA GLY A 368 -12.59 -0.52 -11.85
C GLY A 368 -13.18 0.67 -11.09
N ILE A 369 -12.45 1.80 -11.06
CA ILE A 369 -12.83 3.01 -10.33
C ILE A 369 -14.19 3.52 -10.85
N PHE A 370 -15.10 3.80 -9.93
CA PHE A 370 -16.47 4.25 -10.22
C PHE A 370 -17.20 3.37 -11.24
N ASN A 371 -16.97 2.06 -11.19
CA ASN A 371 -17.50 1.07 -12.11
C ASN A 371 -17.11 1.31 -13.58
N ARG A 372 -15.95 1.89 -13.83
CA ARG A 372 -15.42 2.15 -15.17
C ARG A 372 -14.15 1.35 -15.43
N PRO A 373 -13.86 1.03 -16.70
CA PRO A 373 -12.61 0.39 -17.08
C PRO A 373 -11.41 1.16 -16.51
N THR A 374 -10.51 0.46 -15.83
CA THR A 374 -9.38 1.11 -15.16
C THR A 374 -8.07 0.39 -15.47
N LEU A 375 -7.08 1.15 -15.91
CA LEU A 375 -5.70 0.69 -16.01
C LEU A 375 -5.03 0.81 -14.64
N VAL A 376 -4.49 -0.29 -14.13
CA VAL A 376 -3.64 -0.26 -12.92
C VAL A 376 -2.20 -0.61 -13.31
N ASN A 377 -1.26 0.28 -13.03
CA ASN A 377 0.18 0.04 -13.19
C ASN A 377 0.97 0.43 -11.94
N ASN A 378 2.03 -0.32 -11.66
CA ASN A 378 3.00 -0.03 -10.62
C ASN A 378 3.95 1.09 -11.05
N VAL A 379 4.57 1.79 -10.10
CA VAL A 379 5.49 2.91 -10.30
C VAL A 379 6.68 2.52 -11.17
N GLU A 380 7.42 1.45 -10.85
CA GLU A 380 8.60 1.04 -11.63
C GLU A 380 8.23 0.65 -13.05
N THR A 381 7.07 0.02 -13.27
CA THR A 381 6.59 -0.30 -14.62
C THR A 381 6.47 0.97 -15.48
N LEU A 382 5.88 2.02 -14.93
CA LEU A 382 5.71 3.30 -15.61
C LEU A 382 7.05 4.04 -15.80
N TYR A 383 7.95 3.93 -14.85
CA TYR A 383 9.28 4.53 -14.89
C TYR A 383 10.09 4.10 -16.12
N TRP A 384 9.95 2.86 -16.58
CA TRP A 384 10.68 2.33 -17.73
C TRP A 384 10.13 2.79 -19.09
N ILE A 385 8.86 3.21 -19.17
CA ILE A 385 8.17 3.48 -20.43
C ILE A 385 8.89 4.52 -21.30
N PRO A 386 9.25 5.73 -20.80
CA PRO A 386 9.89 6.74 -21.64
C PRO A 386 11.18 6.23 -22.30
N GLN A 387 12.03 5.56 -21.53
CA GLN A 387 13.31 5.05 -22.04
C GLN A 387 13.14 3.91 -23.05
N ILE A 388 12.17 3.02 -22.84
CA ILE A 388 11.87 1.93 -23.79
C ILE A 388 11.39 2.52 -25.11
N LEU A 389 10.53 3.53 -25.06
CA LEU A 389 10.01 4.18 -26.27
C LEU A 389 11.05 5.01 -26.98
N GLU A 390 11.98 5.64 -26.26
CA GLU A 390 13.09 6.40 -26.83
C GLU A 390 14.13 5.50 -27.49
N LYS A 391 14.56 4.42 -26.81
CA LYS A 391 15.70 3.58 -27.19
C LYS A 391 15.32 2.32 -27.94
N GLY A 392 14.05 1.96 -27.93
CA GLY A 392 13.50 0.82 -28.64
C GLY A 392 13.39 -0.47 -27.81
N ALA A 393 12.59 -1.39 -28.33
CA ALA A 393 12.28 -2.68 -27.69
C ALA A 393 13.51 -3.56 -27.48
N GLU A 394 14.38 -3.65 -28.51
CA GLU A 394 15.58 -4.49 -28.48
C GLU A 394 16.59 -4.02 -27.43
N TRP A 395 16.72 -2.68 -27.26
CA TRP A 395 17.55 -2.12 -26.21
C TRP A 395 17.15 -2.62 -24.84
N PHE A 396 15.86 -2.58 -24.52
CA PHE A 396 15.38 -3.04 -23.21
C PHE A 396 15.46 -4.57 -23.09
N ALA A 397 14.99 -5.31 -24.09
CA ALA A 397 15.01 -6.76 -24.06
C ALA A 397 16.44 -7.33 -23.89
N GLY A 398 17.42 -6.69 -24.56
CA GLY A 398 18.83 -7.09 -24.51
C GLY A 398 19.54 -6.85 -23.17
N MET A 399 18.91 -6.14 -22.22
CA MET A 399 19.50 -5.91 -20.90
C MET A 399 19.39 -7.12 -19.98
N GLY A 400 18.46 -8.04 -20.24
CA GLY A 400 18.25 -9.23 -19.44
C GLY A 400 19.32 -10.30 -19.64
N LYS A 401 19.36 -11.27 -18.75
CA LYS A 401 20.23 -12.45 -18.83
C LYS A 401 19.49 -13.73 -18.40
N ASN A 402 20.09 -14.88 -18.66
CA ASN A 402 19.50 -16.19 -18.29
C ASN A 402 18.08 -16.41 -18.87
N GLY A 403 17.80 -15.84 -20.08
CA GLY A 403 16.50 -15.95 -20.74
C GLY A 403 15.49 -14.85 -20.35
N ALA A 404 15.78 -14.04 -19.34
CA ALA A 404 14.95 -12.92 -18.93
C ALA A 404 15.16 -11.69 -19.85
N LYS A 405 14.19 -10.77 -19.85
CA LYS A 405 14.25 -9.51 -20.61
C LYS A 405 14.21 -8.31 -19.68
N GLY A 406 14.97 -7.28 -20.04
CA GLY A 406 14.98 -5.98 -19.37
C GLY A 406 15.79 -5.95 -18.07
N ASN A 407 15.72 -4.81 -17.41
CA ASN A 407 16.29 -4.59 -16.09
C ASN A 407 15.24 -4.77 -14.98
N ARG A 408 15.72 -5.01 -13.79
CA ARG A 408 14.94 -5.08 -12.55
C ARG A 408 15.62 -4.29 -11.45
N SER A 409 14.83 -3.71 -10.59
CA SER A 409 15.28 -3.11 -9.34
C SER A 409 15.02 -4.06 -8.20
N TYR A 410 16.08 -4.57 -7.61
CA TYR A 410 16.01 -5.43 -6.45
C TYR A 410 16.20 -4.59 -5.19
N SER A 411 15.22 -4.63 -4.28
CA SER A 411 15.34 -4.06 -2.93
C SER A 411 16.11 -5.06 -2.07
N VAL A 412 17.40 -4.85 -1.86
CA VAL A 412 18.26 -5.80 -1.11
C VAL A 412 18.45 -5.32 0.32
N SER A 413 18.11 -6.17 1.29
CA SER A 413 18.24 -5.89 2.72
C SER A 413 18.65 -7.15 3.50
N GLY A 414 18.65 -7.08 4.83
CA GLY A 414 19.08 -8.17 5.69
C GLY A 414 20.59 -8.19 5.90
N ARG A 415 21.21 -9.36 5.86
CA ARG A 415 22.60 -9.59 6.29
C ARG A 415 23.67 -9.24 5.25
N VAL A 416 23.49 -8.17 4.48
CA VAL A 416 24.49 -7.64 3.55
C VAL A 416 25.17 -6.37 4.07
N LYS A 417 26.40 -6.09 3.62
CA LYS A 417 27.17 -4.92 4.07
C LYS A 417 26.56 -3.58 3.66
N LYS A 418 26.00 -3.52 2.46
CA LYS A 418 25.45 -2.29 1.85
C LYS A 418 24.04 -2.54 1.33
N PRO A 419 23.03 -2.60 2.22
CA PRO A 419 21.64 -2.69 1.78
C PRO A 419 21.26 -1.53 0.88
N GLY A 420 20.36 -1.76 -0.08
CA GLY A 420 19.92 -0.72 -1.00
C GLY A 420 19.23 -1.27 -2.24
N VAL A 421 18.83 -0.39 -3.16
CA VAL A 421 18.28 -0.80 -4.45
C VAL A 421 19.41 -1.11 -5.42
N VAL A 422 19.43 -2.34 -5.93
CA VAL A 422 20.34 -2.80 -6.97
C VAL A 422 19.60 -2.86 -8.29
N LEU A 423 19.91 -1.94 -9.20
CA LEU A 423 19.42 -1.96 -10.58
C LEU A 423 20.35 -2.82 -11.42
N THR A 424 19.85 -3.93 -11.95
CA THR A 424 20.64 -4.88 -12.76
C THR A 424 19.75 -5.66 -13.73
N ALA A 425 20.37 -6.51 -14.56
CA ALA A 425 19.68 -7.36 -15.51
C ALA A 425 18.61 -8.22 -14.84
N ALA A 426 17.44 -8.32 -15.44
CA ALA A 426 16.47 -9.38 -15.08
C ALA A 426 17.14 -10.76 -15.23
N GLY A 427 16.83 -11.70 -14.33
CA GLY A 427 17.49 -13.01 -14.28
C GLY A 427 18.85 -13.00 -13.56
N THR A 428 19.18 -11.92 -12.83
CA THR A 428 20.31 -11.89 -11.89
C THR A 428 20.09 -12.90 -10.75
N THR A 429 21.17 -13.51 -10.25
CA THR A 429 21.11 -14.44 -9.13
C THR A 429 21.27 -13.73 -7.79
N VAL A 430 20.85 -14.38 -6.68
CA VAL A 430 21.04 -13.79 -5.35
C VAL A 430 22.51 -13.65 -4.98
N LYS A 431 23.39 -14.54 -5.47
CA LYS A 431 24.85 -14.41 -5.26
C LYS A 431 25.38 -13.10 -5.80
N GLU A 432 25.00 -12.77 -7.02
CA GLU A 432 25.42 -11.51 -7.67
C GLU A 432 24.86 -10.28 -6.95
N LEU A 433 23.65 -10.37 -6.38
CA LEU A 433 23.08 -9.29 -5.56
C LEU A 433 23.84 -9.12 -4.24
N ILE A 434 24.22 -10.22 -3.58
CA ILE A 434 25.06 -10.17 -2.39
C ILE A 434 26.41 -9.51 -2.70
N GLU A 435 27.06 -9.88 -3.81
CA GLU A 435 28.31 -9.25 -4.25
C GLU A 435 28.15 -7.76 -4.54
N ALA A 436 27.09 -7.36 -5.26
CA ALA A 436 26.78 -5.96 -5.54
C ALA A 436 26.57 -5.14 -4.26
N CYS A 437 26.06 -5.78 -3.19
CA CYS A 437 25.90 -5.20 -1.86
C CYS A 437 27.16 -5.28 -0.98
N GLY A 438 28.32 -5.61 -1.55
CA GLY A 438 29.62 -5.66 -0.84
C GLY A 438 29.84 -6.93 -0.01
N GLY A 439 29.06 -7.96 -0.26
CA GLY A 439 29.13 -9.25 0.44
C GLY A 439 28.27 -9.31 1.70
N MET A 440 28.36 -10.44 2.40
CA MET A 440 27.72 -10.67 3.69
C MET A 440 28.29 -9.75 4.78
N GLN A 441 27.49 -9.40 5.77
CA GLN A 441 27.96 -8.72 6.97
C GLN A 441 29.07 -9.53 7.64
N ASP A 442 30.02 -8.84 8.29
CA ASP A 442 31.16 -9.50 8.93
C ASP A 442 30.69 -10.49 10.01
N GLY A 443 31.24 -11.70 9.96
CA GLY A 443 30.89 -12.79 10.86
C GLY A 443 29.54 -13.45 10.59
N HIS A 444 28.95 -13.24 9.42
CA HIS A 444 27.74 -13.90 8.96
C HIS A 444 28.02 -14.79 7.73
N THR A 445 27.47 -15.99 7.72
CA THR A 445 27.51 -16.92 6.58
C THR A 445 26.13 -16.98 5.92
N PHE A 446 26.08 -16.93 4.60
CA PHE A 446 24.83 -17.00 3.84
C PHE A 446 24.11 -18.33 4.06
N LYS A 447 22.84 -18.28 4.51
CA LYS A 447 22.02 -19.48 4.81
C LYS A 447 20.79 -19.59 3.90
N GLY A 448 20.17 -18.47 3.58
CA GLY A 448 18.94 -18.43 2.78
C GLY A 448 18.52 -17.02 2.42
N TYR A 449 17.43 -16.89 1.68
CA TYR A 449 16.93 -15.59 1.25
C TYR A 449 15.44 -15.63 0.89
N LEU A 450 14.79 -14.47 1.01
CA LEU A 450 13.50 -14.22 0.40
C LEU A 450 13.74 -13.68 -1.01
N PRO A 451 13.21 -14.30 -2.08
CA PRO A 451 13.44 -13.84 -3.45
C PRO A 451 12.52 -12.69 -3.88
N GLY A 452 11.41 -12.47 -3.18
CA GLY A 452 10.35 -11.55 -3.58
C GLY A 452 9.51 -11.01 -2.42
N GLY A 453 10.10 -10.85 -1.24
CA GLY A 453 9.41 -10.48 -0.01
C GLY A 453 8.68 -11.66 0.65
N PRO A 454 7.89 -11.39 1.71
CA PRO A 454 7.15 -12.41 2.46
C PRO A 454 6.33 -13.34 1.61
N SER A 455 5.56 -12.81 0.67
CA SER A 455 4.71 -13.61 -0.22
C SER A 455 5.50 -14.55 -1.13
N GLY A 456 6.77 -14.21 -1.41
CA GLY A 456 7.67 -14.98 -2.28
C GLY A 456 8.22 -16.27 -1.68
N GLY A 457 8.03 -16.52 -0.37
CA GLY A 457 8.62 -17.67 0.34
C GLY A 457 10.10 -17.50 0.66
N ILE A 458 10.73 -18.58 1.19
CA ILE A 458 12.14 -18.59 1.60
C ILE A 458 12.89 -19.69 0.83
N LEU A 459 14.03 -19.34 0.25
CA LEU A 459 14.91 -20.27 -0.46
C LEU A 459 16.23 -20.47 0.29
N PRO A 460 16.77 -21.70 0.33
CA PRO A 460 18.06 -21.98 0.96
C PRO A 460 19.24 -21.50 0.10
N ALA A 461 20.40 -21.31 0.72
CA ALA A 461 21.63 -20.90 0.05
C ALA A 461 22.07 -21.87 -1.07
N SER A 462 21.70 -23.14 -1.00
CA SER A 462 21.97 -24.15 -2.05
C SER A 462 21.30 -23.81 -3.39
N LEU A 463 20.26 -22.98 -3.39
CA LEU A 463 19.53 -22.53 -4.57
C LEU A 463 19.90 -21.09 -5.01
N SER A 464 21.07 -20.63 -4.60
CA SER A 464 21.56 -19.26 -4.84
C SER A 464 21.92 -18.93 -6.29
N ASP A 465 22.04 -19.92 -7.16
CA ASP A 465 22.33 -19.74 -8.60
C ASP A 465 21.08 -19.65 -9.47
N LEU A 466 19.89 -19.71 -8.87
CA LEU A 466 18.65 -19.57 -9.61
C LEU A 466 18.49 -18.14 -10.15
N PRO A 467 18.09 -17.98 -11.43
CA PRO A 467 17.75 -16.69 -11.97
C PRO A 467 16.53 -16.10 -11.25
N LEU A 468 16.64 -14.86 -10.79
CA LEU A 468 15.52 -14.14 -10.20
C LEU A 468 14.68 -13.49 -11.31
N ASP A 469 13.77 -14.25 -11.87
CA ASP A 469 12.79 -13.81 -12.86
C ASP A 469 11.48 -14.59 -12.74
N PHE A 470 10.43 -14.07 -13.37
CA PHE A 470 9.11 -14.70 -13.40
C PHE A 470 9.16 -16.08 -14.07
N GLY A 471 8.60 -17.09 -13.45
CA GLY A 471 8.59 -18.49 -13.93
C GLY A 471 9.81 -19.32 -13.54
N SER A 472 10.78 -18.73 -12.84
CA SER A 472 12.03 -19.44 -12.48
C SER A 472 11.96 -20.17 -11.14
N LEU A 473 11.16 -19.68 -10.20
CA LEU A 473 11.14 -20.12 -8.80
C LEU A 473 9.89 -20.91 -8.42
N GLU A 474 8.87 -20.92 -9.27
CA GLU A 474 7.55 -21.49 -8.96
C GLU A 474 7.58 -22.99 -8.69
N LYS A 475 8.50 -23.72 -9.32
CA LYS A 475 8.73 -25.15 -9.04
C LYS A 475 9.23 -25.46 -7.62
N TYR A 476 9.71 -24.43 -6.92
CA TYR A 476 10.12 -24.50 -5.52
C TYR A 476 9.07 -23.90 -4.57
N GLY A 477 7.86 -23.61 -5.06
CA GLY A 477 6.81 -22.93 -4.28
C GLY A 477 7.10 -21.46 -3.97
N CYS A 478 8.08 -20.85 -4.66
CA CYS A 478 8.51 -19.48 -4.45
C CYS A 478 8.34 -18.65 -5.72
N PHE A 479 8.39 -17.33 -5.60
CA PHE A 479 8.33 -16.41 -6.75
C PHE A 479 9.03 -15.07 -6.45
N VAL A 480 9.39 -14.34 -7.51
CA VAL A 480 10.15 -13.08 -7.36
C VAL A 480 9.31 -11.90 -6.86
N GLY A 481 7.99 -12.00 -6.87
CA GLY A 481 7.07 -11.03 -6.28
C GLY A 481 7.43 -9.57 -6.56
N SER A 482 7.60 -8.81 -5.48
CA SER A 482 7.96 -7.39 -5.49
C SER A 482 9.45 -7.11 -5.72
N HIS A 483 10.27 -8.14 -5.96
CA HIS A 483 11.74 -8.05 -6.05
C HIS A 483 12.41 -7.59 -4.73
N ALA A 484 11.77 -7.81 -3.60
CA ALA A 484 12.36 -7.62 -2.27
C ALA A 484 13.23 -8.83 -1.93
N VAL A 485 14.53 -8.63 -1.90
CA VAL A 485 15.50 -9.71 -1.59
C VAL A 485 16.06 -9.50 -0.19
N VAL A 486 15.60 -10.31 0.76
CA VAL A 486 16.08 -10.25 2.14
C VAL A 486 17.07 -11.39 2.38
N ILE A 487 18.31 -11.05 2.70
CA ILE A 487 19.40 -12.01 2.88
C ILE A 487 19.46 -12.46 4.33
N LEU A 488 19.42 -13.79 4.54
CA LEU A 488 19.46 -14.47 5.82
C LEU A 488 20.82 -15.15 6.05
N SER A 489 21.23 -15.29 7.30
CA SER A 489 22.50 -15.91 7.68
C SER A 489 22.34 -17.08 8.61
N ASP A 490 23.45 -17.73 8.89
CA ASP A 490 23.60 -18.82 9.87
C ASP A 490 23.18 -18.44 11.31
N LYS A 491 23.11 -17.13 11.61
CA LYS A 491 22.70 -16.59 12.92
C LYS A 491 21.19 -16.31 13.03
N ASP A 492 20.46 -16.46 11.94
CA ASP A 492 19.02 -16.22 11.92
C ASP A 492 18.29 -17.56 12.09
N ASP A 493 17.38 -17.64 13.06
CA ASP A 493 16.49 -18.78 13.21
C ASP A 493 15.39 -18.73 12.17
N MET A 494 15.26 -19.78 11.36
CA MET A 494 14.27 -19.82 10.27
C MET A 494 12.83 -19.90 10.79
N LYS A 495 12.63 -20.43 12.00
CA LYS A 495 11.30 -20.44 12.63
C LYS A 495 10.89 -19.04 13.06
N ASP A 496 11.82 -18.30 13.68
CA ASP A 496 11.56 -16.89 14.07
C ASP A 496 11.32 -16.03 12.82
N VAL A 497 12.09 -16.25 11.74
CA VAL A 497 11.87 -15.57 10.46
C VAL A 497 10.48 -15.89 9.91
N ALA A 498 10.10 -17.15 9.83
CA ALA A 498 8.79 -17.54 9.29
C ALA A 498 7.63 -17.07 10.18
N LEU A 499 7.81 -17.06 11.51
CA LEU A 499 6.82 -16.53 12.45
C LEU A 499 6.60 -15.02 12.24
N ASN A 500 7.66 -14.21 12.19
CA ASN A 500 7.55 -12.77 11.94
C ASN A 500 6.81 -12.46 10.63
N LEU A 501 7.08 -13.26 9.58
CA LEU A 501 6.39 -13.10 8.29
C LEU A 501 4.91 -13.52 8.37
N MET A 502 4.59 -14.54 9.17
CA MET A 502 3.21 -14.98 9.35
C MET A 502 2.40 -14.00 10.22
N GLU A 503 3.01 -13.42 11.25
CA GLU A 503 2.44 -12.34 12.07
C GLU A 503 2.12 -11.13 11.21
N PHE A 504 3.02 -10.73 10.29
CA PHE A 504 2.74 -9.68 9.32
C PHE A 504 1.47 -9.97 8.49
N PHE A 505 1.27 -11.20 8.00
CA PHE A 505 0.06 -11.54 7.25
C PHE A 505 -1.19 -11.63 8.10
N GLU A 506 -1.07 -11.97 9.38
CA GLU A 506 -2.18 -11.91 10.34
C GLU A 506 -2.63 -10.48 10.53
N ASP A 507 -1.70 -9.57 10.85
CA ASP A 507 -1.96 -8.15 11.11
C ASP A 507 -2.55 -7.43 9.88
N GLU A 508 -2.06 -7.77 8.68
CA GLU A 508 -2.47 -7.14 7.42
C GLU A 508 -3.68 -7.82 6.75
N SER A 509 -4.23 -8.85 7.37
CA SER A 509 -5.46 -9.47 6.89
C SER A 509 -6.62 -8.50 6.98
N CYS A 510 -7.27 -8.20 5.84
CA CYS A 510 -8.45 -7.32 5.82
C CYS A 510 -9.68 -7.92 6.51
N GLY A 511 -9.62 -9.19 6.93
CA GLY A 511 -10.70 -9.89 7.63
C GLY A 511 -11.89 -10.33 6.76
N GLN A 512 -11.91 -10.04 5.46
CA GLN A 512 -13.06 -10.28 4.60
C GLN A 512 -13.36 -11.77 4.42
N CYS A 513 -12.36 -12.58 4.05
CA CYS A 513 -12.58 -14.00 3.80
C CYS A 513 -12.10 -14.88 4.94
N THR A 514 -12.92 -15.88 5.31
CA THR A 514 -12.65 -16.80 6.42
C THR A 514 -11.32 -17.55 6.29
N PRO A 515 -10.93 -18.09 5.11
CA PRO A 515 -9.67 -18.82 4.99
C PRO A 515 -8.45 -18.00 5.40
N CYS A 516 -8.35 -16.76 4.96
CA CYS A 516 -7.28 -15.84 5.33
C CYS A 516 -7.36 -15.45 6.80
N ARG A 517 -8.47 -14.80 7.22
CA ARG A 517 -8.66 -14.29 8.59
C ARG A 517 -8.39 -15.35 9.67
N THR A 518 -9.00 -16.53 9.53
CA THR A 518 -8.89 -17.60 10.52
C THR A 518 -7.62 -18.43 10.33
N GLY A 519 -7.17 -18.59 9.07
CA GLY A 519 -5.97 -19.36 8.74
C GLY A 519 -4.70 -18.71 9.27
N THR A 520 -4.53 -17.40 9.05
CA THR A 520 -3.37 -16.65 9.56
C THR A 520 -3.33 -16.66 11.08
N GLU A 521 -4.44 -16.31 11.75
CA GLU A 521 -4.56 -16.35 13.22
C GLU A 521 -4.21 -17.71 13.82
N LYS A 522 -4.73 -18.80 13.24
CA LYS A 522 -4.45 -20.16 13.74
C LYS A 522 -3.01 -20.58 13.51
N ALA A 523 -2.44 -20.25 12.35
CA ALA A 523 -1.05 -20.55 12.06
C ALA A 523 -0.11 -19.82 13.04
N VAL A 524 -0.30 -18.52 13.27
CA VAL A 524 0.49 -17.74 14.25
C VAL A 524 0.39 -18.36 15.65
N LYS A 525 -0.82 -18.66 16.12
CA LYS A 525 -1.02 -19.26 17.46
C LYS A 525 -0.31 -20.63 17.61
N LEU A 526 -0.35 -21.47 16.58
CA LEU A 526 0.37 -22.76 16.57
C LEU A 526 1.89 -22.54 16.63
N MET A 527 2.40 -21.65 15.79
CA MET A 527 3.83 -21.35 15.73
C MET A 527 4.35 -20.73 17.04
N GLN A 528 3.63 -19.77 17.63
CA GLN A 528 3.96 -19.14 18.93
C GLN A 528 3.93 -20.14 20.09
N SER A 529 3.05 -21.12 20.08
CA SER A 529 3.00 -22.17 21.12
C SER A 529 4.17 -23.17 21.02
N GLY A 530 4.99 -23.09 19.96
CA GLY A 530 6.05 -24.03 19.66
C GLY A 530 5.56 -25.32 18.97
N ASP A 531 4.27 -25.44 18.73
CA ASP A 531 3.68 -26.56 17.99
C ASP A 531 3.77 -26.32 16.47
N TRP A 532 4.87 -26.74 15.89
CA TRP A 532 5.10 -26.71 14.45
C TRP A 532 4.63 -28.00 13.79
N ASN A 533 3.39 -28.42 14.07
CA ASN A 533 2.81 -29.58 13.42
C ASN A 533 2.67 -29.32 11.91
N GLN A 534 3.54 -29.96 11.14
CA GLN A 534 3.68 -29.74 9.70
C GLN A 534 2.40 -30.09 8.94
N ASP A 535 1.72 -31.18 9.31
CA ASP A 535 0.49 -31.60 8.64
C ASP A 535 -0.62 -30.55 8.83
N THR A 536 -0.81 -30.07 10.06
CA THR A 536 -1.82 -29.04 10.37
C THR A 536 -1.52 -27.72 9.68
N LEU A 537 -0.25 -27.29 9.67
CA LEU A 537 0.18 -26.06 9.00
C LEU A 537 0.05 -26.19 7.47
N ALA A 538 0.32 -27.37 6.90
CA ALA A 538 0.13 -27.65 5.48
C ALA A 538 -1.36 -27.62 5.09
N ASP A 539 -2.25 -28.20 5.90
CA ASP A 539 -3.69 -28.15 5.69
C ASP A 539 -4.23 -26.72 5.73
N LEU A 540 -3.80 -25.90 6.71
CA LEU A 540 -4.13 -24.48 6.76
C LEU A 540 -3.63 -23.72 5.52
N ALA A 541 -2.40 -23.99 5.10
CA ALA A 541 -1.80 -23.42 3.90
C ALA A 541 -2.60 -23.75 2.64
N GLN A 542 -3.04 -25.02 2.50
CA GLN A 542 -3.86 -25.47 1.38
C GLN A 542 -5.21 -24.73 1.33
N VAL A 543 -5.91 -24.66 2.46
CA VAL A 543 -7.20 -23.96 2.56
C VAL A 543 -7.06 -22.45 2.25
N MET A 544 -6.01 -21.82 2.79
CA MET A 544 -5.77 -20.39 2.49
C MET A 544 -5.46 -20.16 1.01
N ARG A 545 -4.66 -21.01 0.39
CA ARG A 545 -4.29 -20.92 -1.03
C ARG A 545 -5.50 -21.09 -1.93
N ASP A 546 -6.36 -22.07 -1.66
CA ASP A 546 -7.45 -22.46 -2.57
C ASP A 546 -8.69 -21.59 -2.40
N ALA A 547 -8.94 -21.06 -1.21
CA ALA A 547 -10.23 -20.45 -0.89
C ALA A 547 -10.15 -18.97 -0.48
N SER A 548 -8.95 -18.36 -0.42
CA SER A 548 -8.83 -16.91 -0.19
C SER A 548 -9.18 -16.12 -1.44
N ILE A 549 -9.82 -14.95 -1.24
CA ILE A 549 -10.26 -14.06 -2.34
C ILE A 549 -9.09 -13.46 -3.11
N CYS A 550 -7.99 -13.11 -2.42
CA CYS A 550 -6.88 -12.36 -3.00
C CYS A 550 -5.52 -13.00 -2.72
N GLY A 551 -4.49 -12.46 -3.38
CA GLY A 551 -3.10 -12.93 -3.29
C GLY A 551 -2.52 -12.88 -1.87
N LEU A 552 -2.99 -11.97 -0.99
CA LEU A 552 -2.52 -11.94 0.40
C LEU A 552 -2.76 -13.28 1.08
N GLY A 553 -4.01 -13.71 1.19
CA GLY A 553 -4.33 -14.99 1.84
C GLY A 553 -3.81 -16.21 1.09
N GLN A 554 -3.73 -16.14 -0.24
CA GLN A 554 -3.20 -17.23 -1.07
C GLN A 554 -1.71 -17.47 -0.88
N ALA A 555 -0.93 -16.44 -0.54
CA ALA A 555 0.52 -16.49 -0.40
C ALA A 555 1.01 -16.43 1.07
N ALA A 556 0.13 -16.10 2.02
CA ALA A 556 0.49 -15.88 3.42
C ALA A 556 1.28 -17.03 4.05
N SER A 557 0.98 -18.27 3.67
CA SER A 557 1.64 -19.47 4.21
C SER A 557 2.95 -19.85 3.51
N ASN A 558 3.32 -19.19 2.39
CA ASN A 558 4.52 -19.56 1.66
C ASN A 558 5.80 -19.55 2.51
N PRO A 559 6.05 -18.55 3.38
CA PRO A 559 7.22 -18.56 4.25
C PRO A 559 7.26 -19.76 5.21
N VAL A 560 6.09 -20.15 5.72
CA VAL A 560 5.97 -21.27 6.66
C VAL A 560 6.25 -22.60 5.97
N VAL A 561 5.59 -22.85 4.84
CA VAL A 561 5.75 -24.11 4.09
C VAL A 561 7.16 -24.27 3.52
N SER A 562 7.83 -23.18 3.18
CA SER A 562 9.18 -23.22 2.60
C SER A 562 10.31 -23.52 3.60
N VAL A 563 10.05 -23.53 4.91
CA VAL A 563 11.04 -23.88 5.94
C VAL A 563 10.88 -25.29 6.52
N PHE A 564 9.93 -26.09 5.99
CA PHE A 564 9.70 -27.49 6.38
C PHE A 564 10.71 -28.47 5.77
#